data_1d9caa0cdc7a765db5f34083af49bdaa
#
_entry.id   1d9caa0cdc7a765db5f34083af49bdaa
#
_cell.length_a   1.000
_cell.length_b   1.000
_cell.length_c   1.000
_cell.angle_alpha   90.00
_cell.angle_beta   90.00
_cell.angle_gamma   90.00
#
_symmetry.space_group_name_H-M   'P 1'
#
loop_
_entity.id
_entity.type
_entity.pdbx_description
1 polymer ?
#
loop_
_entity_poly.entity_id
_entity_poly.type
_entity_poly.pdbx_seq_one_letter_code
_entity_poly.pdbx_strand_id
1 'polypeptide(L)'
;MQPDDNEPMISGDVQNTQFVQTGMNPQPQTIMIAPMTGLPQNVIMIQQPSAGPKVVGNLVINWGVISILGEVFSIGQPLSMGSIFIASSVLNLGISAGFIVGGAMMTNYQMRGVQISLAMIVVSTIVGLAMFALMPDLLDDLADEEDLTSEEREELDEYGGVIMGVGAIFTVICNGICGLIIAIPLMISNNGLDKSSLFS
;
A
#
# COMPACT_ATOMS: atom_id res chain seq x y z
N MET A 1 2.88 -71.95 20.22
CA MET A 1 2.88 -71.16 19.02
C MET A 1 2.90 -69.71 19.44
N GLN A 2 4.08 -69.09 19.45
CA GLN A 2 4.27 -67.68 19.74
C GLN A 2 4.43 -66.95 18.39
N PRO A 3 3.77 -65.80 18.15
CA PRO A 3 4.07 -64.97 16.99
C PRO A 3 5.32 -64.12 17.25
N ASP A 4 6.25 -64.14 16.27
CA ASP A 4 7.45 -63.33 16.24
C ASP A 4 7.08 -61.84 15.99
N ASP A 5 7.35 -61.01 17.00
CA ASP A 5 7.36 -59.56 16.87
C ASP A 5 8.75 -59.10 16.32
N ASN A 6 8.87 -59.02 15.01
CA ASN A 6 9.96 -58.32 14.35
C ASN A 6 9.42 -57.04 13.71
N GLU A 7 9.21 -56.01 14.55
CA GLU A 7 9.07 -54.66 14.04
C GLU A 7 10.48 -54.07 13.71
N PRO A 8 10.73 -53.61 12.48
CA PRO A 8 11.95 -52.85 12.19
C PRO A 8 11.85 -51.49 12.83
N MET A 9 12.62 -51.25 13.89
CA MET A 9 12.89 -49.90 14.39
C MET A 9 13.57 -49.07 13.29
N ILE A 10 12.84 -48.18 12.68
CA ILE A 10 13.38 -47.12 11.85
C ILE A 10 13.96 -46.04 12.78
N SER A 11 15.24 -46.26 13.15
CA SER A 11 16.03 -45.20 13.77
C SER A 11 16.41 -44.22 12.66
N GLY A 12 15.56 -43.23 12.43
CA GLY A 12 15.86 -42.09 11.58
C GLY A 12 16.71 -41.09 12.37
N ASP A 13 18.04 -41.18 12.20
CA ASP A 13 18.97 -40.13 12.57
C ASP A 13 18.56 -38.84 11.83
N VAL A 14 17.97 -37.91 12.59
CA VAL A 14 17.73 -36.53 12.15
C VAL A 14 19.08 -35.80 12.15
N GLN A 15 19.90 -36.07 11.12
CA GLN A 15 21.09 -35.30 10.88
C GLN A 15 20.72 -33.90 10.40
N ASN A 16 20.83 -32.99 11.35
CA ASN A 16 21.28 -31.60 11.25
C ASN A 16 21.20 -30.98 9.85
N THR A 17 20.05 -30.44 9.50
CA THR A 17 19.92 -29.53 8.36
C THR A 17 20.56 -28.19 8.74
N GLN A 18 21.84 -28.00 8.41
CA GLN A 18 22.47 -26.69 8.46
C GLN A 18 21.79 -25.79 7.41
N PHE A 19 21.02 -24.82 7.90
CA PHE A 19 20.57 -23.71 7.09
C PHE A 19 21.78 -22.80 6.81
N VAL A 20 22.37 -22.95 5.63
CA VAL A 20 23.34 -21.97 5.13
C VAL A 20 22.57 -20.75 4.66
N GLN A 21 22.53 -19.74 5.51
CA GLN A 21 22.01 -18.42 5.19
C GLN A 21 23.06 -17.70 4.34
N THR A 22 23.00 -17.84 3.02
CA THR A 22 23.79 -17.04 2.09
C THR A 22 22.95 -15.85 1.61
N GLY A 23 23.59 -14.66 1.73
CA GLY A 23 22.97 -13.37 1.57
C GLY A 23 22.34 -13.06 0.22
N MET A 24 21.46 -12.09 0.29
CA MET A 24 20.94 -11.17 -0.73
C MET A 24 21.03 -11.63 -2.20
N ASN A 25 20.20 -12.56 -2.59
CA ASN A 25 19.72 -12.63 -3.96
C ASN A 25 18.45 -13.50 -3.99
N PRO A 26 17.28 -13.02 -4.44
CA PRO A 26 16.06 -13.81 -4.48
C PRO A 26 16.02 -14.68 -5.74
N GLN A 27 17.00 -15.57 -5.91
CA GLN A 27 16.86 -16.66 -6.87
C GLN A 27 16.29 -17.88 -6.14
N PRO A 28 15.35 -18.62 -6.75
CA PRO A 28 14.84 -19.86 -6.19
C PRO A 28 15.99 -20.84 -6.04
N GLN A 29 16.46 -21.03 -4.80
CA GLN A 29 17.47 -22.05 -4.52
C GLN A 29 16.82 -23.42 -4.62
N THR A 30 17.08 -24.12 -5.70
CA THR A 30 16.78 -25.53 -5.84
C THR A 30 17.73 -26.29 -4.92
N ILE A 31 17.28 -26.71 -3.74
CA ILE A 31 18.05 -27.63 -2.90
C ILE A 31 17.96 -29.00 -3.56
N MET A 32 18.99 -29.37 -4.34
CA MET A 32 19.14 -30.72 -4.81
C MET A 32 19.66 -31.57 -3.65
N ILE A 33 18.77 -32.29 -2.99
CA ILE A 33 19.17 -33.40 -2.11
C ILE A 33 19.44 -34.58 -3.01
N ALA A 34 20.72 -34.95 -3.17
CA ALA A 34 21.10 -36.14 -3.92
C ALA A 34 20.48 -37.39 -3.27
N PRO A 35 19.78 -38.23 -4.02
CA PRO A 35 19.17 -39.43 -3.46
C PRO A 35 20.26 -40.46 -3.18
N MET A 36 20.53 -40.77 -1.92
CA MET A 36 21.39 -41.89 -1.53
C MET A 36 20.69 -43.27 -1.59
N THR A 37 19.41 -43.29 -1.86
CA THR A 37 18.64 -44.55 -1.96
C THR A 37 17.69 -44.43 -3.14
N GLY A 38 17.77 -45.35 -4.10
CA GLY A 38 17.07 -45.37 -5.39
C GLY A 38 15.52 -45.43 -5.34
N LEU A 39 14.89 -44.76 -4.38
CA LEU A 39 13.45 -44.54 -4.31
C LEU A 39 13.12 -43.18 -4.90
N PRO A 40 12.06 -43.04 -5.72
CA PRO A 40 11.63 -41.76 -6.25
C PRO A 40 11.16 -40.87 -5.10
N GLN A 41 12.03 -39.97 -4.61
CA GLN A 41 11.64 -38.98 -3.67
C GLN A 41 10.83 -37.92 -4.42
N ASN A 42 9.58 -37.75 -4.03
CA ASN A 42 8.79 -36.58 -4.42
C ASN A 42 9.45 -35.32 -3.82
N VAL A 43 10.26 -34.65 -4.61
CA VAL A 43 10.86 -33.38 -4.23
C VAL A 43 9.75 -32.33 -4.17
N ILE A 44 9.26 -32.02 -2.98
CA ILE A 44 8.33 -30.92 -2.76
C ILE A 44 9.14 -29.63 -2.91
N MET A 45 9.06 -29.02 -4.10
CA MET A 45 9.59 -27.66 -4.29
C MET A 45 8.73 -26.69 -3.49
N ILE A 46 9.19 -26.24 -2.33
CA ILE A 46 8.56 -25.15 -1.59
C ILE A 46 8.96 -23.86 -2.30
N GLN A 47 8.08 -23.37 -3.16
CA GLN A 47 8.28 -22.11 -3.85
C GLN A 47 8.11 -20.96 -2.83
N GLN A 48 9.20 -20.27 -2.55
CA GLN A 48 9.19 -19.15 -1.62
C GLN A 48 8.40 -17.98 -2.23
N PRO A 49 7.44 -17.37 -1.49
CA PRO A 49 6.67 -16.24 -1.98
C PRO A 49 7.57 -15.04 -2.30
N SER A 50 7.23 -14.27 -3.32
CA SER A 50 8.00 -13.10 -3.73
C SER A 50 8.03 -12.03 -2.63
N ALA A 51 9.11 -11.25 -2.57
CA ALA A 51 9.23 -10.12 -1.64
C ALA A 51 8.35 -8.92 -2.06
N GLY A 52 7.73 -8.94 -3.25
CA GLY A 52 6.95 -7.84 -3.81
C GLY A 52 5.91 -7.25 -2.85
N PRO A 53 5.00 -8.06 -2.28
CA PRO A 53 3.98 -7.54 -1.35
C PRO A 53 4.58 -6.87 -0.11
N LYS A 54 5.70 -7.37 0.42
CA LYS A 54 6.37 -6.75 1.58
C LYS A 54 6.96 -5.39 1.23
N VAL A 55 7.63 -5.28 0.09
CA VAL A 55 8.26 -4.02 -0.35
C VAL A 55 7.17 -2.97 -0.60
N VAL A 56 6.16 -3.31 -1.38
CA VAL A 56 5.06 -2.38 -1.67
C VAL A 56 4.27 -2.05 -0.40
N GLY A 57 3.99 -3.02 0.46
CA GLY A 57 3.30 -2.78 1.74
C GLY A 57 4.06 -1.80 2.64
N ASN A 58 5.39 -1.94 2.75
CA ASN A 58 6.22 -1.00 3.49
C ASN A 58 6.21 0.42 2.88
N LEU A 59 6.23 0.54 1.55
CA LEU A 59 6.10 1.84 0.88
C LEU A 59 4.77 2.51 1.20
N VAL A 60 3.68 1.75 1.16
CA VAL A 60 2.32 2.24 1.48
C VAL A 60 2.22 2.68 2.95
N ILE A 61 2.79 1.91 3.89
CA ILE A 61 2.85 2.30 5.31
C ILE A 61 3.61 3.61 5.48
N ASN A 62 4.81 3.71 4.91
CA ASN A 62 5.63 4.92 5.00
C ASN A 62 4.88 6.14 4.43
N TRP A 63 4.22 5.98 3.29
CA TRP A 63 3.40 7.04 2.71
C TRP A 63 2.27 7.48 3.66
N GLY A 64 1.52 6.53 4.23
CA GLY A 64 0.47 6.82 5.20
C GLY A 64 0.98 7.56 6.44
N VAL A 65 2.16 7.16 6.97
CA VAL A 65 2.78 7.83 8.13
C VAL A 65 3.21 9.26 7.77
N ILE A 66 3.87 9.46 6.63
CA ILE A 66 4.28 10.81 6.17
C ILE A 66 3.05 11.70 5.98
N SER A 67 1.96 11.17 5.42
CA SER A 67 0.72 11.92 5.25
C SER A 67 0.11 12.34 6.58
N ILE A 68 0.06 11.46 7.59
CA ILE A 68 -0.41 11.80 8.94
C ILE A 68 0.46 12.90 9.56
N LEU A 69 1.79 12.78 9.45
CA LEU A 69 2.70 13.79 9.97
C LEU A 69 2.46 15.14 9.28
N GLY A 70 2.28 15.15 7.96
CA GLY A 70 1.96 16.35 7.20
C GLY A 70 0.68 17.03 7.70
N GLU A 71 -0.40 16.27 7.90
CA GLU A 71 -1.66 16.78 8.45
C GLU A 71 -1.49 17.34 9.88
N VAL A 72 -0.75 16.63 10.74
CA VAL A 72 -0.50 17.08 12.12
C VAL A 72 0.28 18.41 12.14
N PHE A 73 1.27 18.57 11.28
CA PHE A 73 2.02 19.84 11.18
C PHE A 73 1.18 20.98 10.61
N SER A 74 0.20 20.66 9.75
CA SER A 74 -0.67 21.64 9.11
C SER A 74 -1.93 21.98 9.95
N ILE A 75 -2.17 21.33 11.08
CA ILE A 75 -3.45 21.37 11.82
C ILE A 75 -3.81 22.78 12.32
N GLY A 76 -2.83 23.66 12.46
CA GLY A 76 -3.05 25.05 12.86
C GLY A 76 -3.75 25.91 11.78
N GLN A 77 -3.59 25.57 10.50
CA GLN A 77 -4.15 26.33 9.38
C GLN A 77 -5.65 26.02 9.15
N PRO A 78 -6.11 24.74 9.13
CA PRO A 78 -7.52 24.44 8.94
C PRO A 78 -8.45 25.06 9.96
N LEU A 79 -7.98 25.27 11.19
CA LEU A 79 -8.77 25.89 12.26
C LEU A 79 -9.11 27.37 11.98
N SER A 80 -8.27 28.06 11.23
CA SER A 80 -8.49 29.45 10.84
C SER A 80 -9.24 29.59 9.51
N MET A 81 -9.22 28.57 8.64
CA MET A 81 -9.80 28.61 7.30
C MET A 81 -11.24 28.09 7.20
N GLY A 82 -11.85 27.65 8.31
CA GLY A 82 -13.26 27.26 8.36
C GLY A 82 -13.52 25.74 8.35
N SER A 83 -14.80 25.38 8.44
CA SER A 83 -15.27 24.03 8.68
C SER A 83 -14.94 23.02 7.56
N ILE A 84 -14.84 23.49 6.31
CA ILE A 84 -14.57 22.63 5.15
C ILE A 84 -13.13 22.07 5.18
N PHE A 85 -12.17 22.88 5.62
CA PHE A 85 -10.78 22.46 5.79
C PHE A 85 -10.63 21.46 6.95
N ILE A 86 -11.37 21.63 8.03
CA ILE A 86 -11.41 20.67 9.13
C ILE A 86 -11.96 19.33 8.64
N ALA A 87 -13.05 19.35 7.88
CA ALA A 87 -13.64 18.14 7.32
C ALA A 87 -12.66 17.41 6.37
N SER A 88 -11.95 18.14 5.50
CA SER A 88 -10.97 17.57 4.60
C SER A 88 -9.78 16.95 5.36
N SER A 89 -9.28 17.61 6.40
CA SER A 89 -8.20 17.07 7.24
C SER A 89 -8.62 15.78 7.96
N VAL A 90 -9.83 15.69 8.48
CA VAL A 90 -10.36 14.46 9.08
C VAL A 90 -10.45 13.33 8.06
N LEU A 91 -10.92 13.62 6.84
CA LEU A 91 -10.97 12.64 5.75
C LEU A 91 -9.57 12.17 5.34
N ASN A 92 -8.60 13.08 5.21
CA ASN A 92 -7.22 12.75 4.88
C ASN A 92 -6.55 11.89 5.96
N LEU A 93 -6.81 12.16 7.24
CA LEU A 93 -6.36 11.30 8.34
C LEU A 93 -6.95 9.89 8.23
N GLY A 94 -8.24 9.77 7.89
CA GLY A 94 -8.91 8.49 7.65
C GLY A 94 -8.29 7.72 6.48
N ILE A 95 -8.03 8.41 5.36
CA ILE A 95 -7.37 7.82 4.18
C ILE A 95 -5.96 7.35 4.52
N SER A 96 -5.19 8.16 5.24
CA SER A 96 -3.82 7.83 5.67
C SER A 96 -3.78 6.61 6.61
N ALA A 97 -4.73 6.53 7.55
CA ALA A 97 -4.91 5.35 8.40
C ALA A 97 -5.25 4.11 7.56
N GLY A 98 -6.11 4.25 6.54
CA GLY A 98 -6.44 3.20 5.59
C GLY A 98 -5.22 2.68 4.83
N PHE A 99 -4.30 3.55 4.41
CA PHE A 99 -3.03 3.16 3.79
C PHE A 99 -2.14 2.37 4.75
N ILE A 100 -2.03 2.78 6.02
CA ILE A 100 -1.24 2.06 7.02
C ILE A 100 -1.80 0.65 7.23
N VAL A 101 -3.11 0.52 7.41
CA VAL A 101 -3.78 -0.78 7.59
C VAL A 101 -3.62 -1.65 6.34
N GLY A 102 -3.89 -1.10 5.15
CA GLY A 102 -3.73 -1.81 3.89
C GLY A 102 -2.30 -2.27 3.66
N GLY A 103 -1.31 -1.40 3.90
CA GLY A 103 0.11 -1.72 3.81
C GLY A 103 0.53 -2.81 4.81
N ALA A 104 0.07 -2.75 6.06
CA ALA A 104 0.34 -3.78 7.07
C ALA A 104 -0.25 -5.15 6.68
N MET A 105 -1.44 -5.18 6.08
CA MET A 105 -2.02 -6.41 5.55
C MET A 105 -1.22 -6.95 4.36
N MET A 106 -0.71 -6.07 3.47
CA MET A 106 0.13 -6.47 2.33
C MET A 106 1.46 -7.08 2.80
N THR A 107 2.11 -6.53 3.82
CA THR A 107 3.34 -7.10 4.39
C THR A 107 3.12 -8.50 4.97
N ASN A 108 1.89 -8.81 5.40
CA ASN A 108 1.46 -10.12 5.85
C ASN A 108 0.89 -11.01 4.72
N TYR A 109 1.11 -10.64 3.46
CA TYR A 109 0.64 -11.36 2.27
C TYR A 109 -0.89 -11.49 2.16
N GLN A 110 -1.65 -10.57 2.73
CA GLN A 110 -3.11 -10.56 2.62
C GLN A 110 -3.55 -9.76 1.40
N MET A 111 -4.31 -10.40 0.50
CA MET A 111 -4.85 -9.75 -0.70
C MET A 111 -5.80 -8.59 -0.36
N ARG A 112 -6.52 -8.68 0.76
CA ARG A 112 -7.38 -7.59 1.27
C ARG A 112 -6.61 -6.28 1.45
N GLY A 113 -5.33 -6.35 1.84
CA GLY A 113 -4.48 -5.16 1.98
C GLY A 113 -4.32 -4.39 0.68
N VAL A 114 -4.13 -5.09 -0.45
CA VAL A 114 -4.06 -4.46 -1.78
C VAL A 114 -5.39 -3.80 -2.14
N GLN A 115 -6.50 -4.49 -1.91
CA GLN A 115 -7.84 -3.97 -2.21
C GLN A 115 -8.17 -2.72 -1.37
N ILE A 116 -7.85 -2.72 -0.06
CA ILE A 116 -8.02 -1.55 0.81
C ILE A 116 -7.18 -0.38 0.30
N SER A 117 -5.89 -0.61 0.01
CA SER A 117 -5.00 0.46 -0.46
C SER A 117 -5.47 1.05 -1.79
N LEU A 118 -5.94 0.23 -2.74
CA LEU A 118 -6.51 0.71 -4.00
C LEU A 118 -7.81 1.50 -3.77
N ALA A 119 -8.69 1.03 -2.87
CA ALA A 119 -9.89 1.77 -2.51
C ALA A 119 -9.54 3.14 -1.90
N MET A 120 -8.52 3.22 -1.04
CA MET A 120 -8.08 4.48 -0.46
C MET A 120 -7.52 5.45 -1.51
N ILE A 121 -6.84 4.97 -2.57
CA ILE A 121 -6.41 5.83 -3.69
C ILE A 121 -7.61 6.42 -4.41
N VAL A 122 -8.63 5.60 -4.69
CA VAL A 122 -9.85 6.10 -5.36
C VAL A 122 -10.53 7.16 -4.50
N VAL A 123 -10.69 6.91 -3.20
CA VAL A 123 -11.27 7.88 -2.26
C VAL A 123 -10.43 9.17 -2.19
N SER A 124 -9.10 9.03 -2.08
CA SER A 124 -8.17 10.18 -2.07
C SER A 124 -8.28 11.01 -3.35
N THR A 125 -8.41 10.35 -4.52
CA THR A 125 -8.58 11.06 -5.79
C THR A 125 -9.90 11.84 -5.83
N ILE A 126 -11.00 11.22 -5.39
CA ILE A 126 -12.31 11.88 -5.33
C ILE A 126 -12.28 13.08 -4.39
N VAL A 127 -11.73 12.90 -3.19
CA VAL A 127 -11.61 14.00 -2.20
C VAL A 127 -10.73 15.12 -2.74
N GLY A 128 -9.57 14.79 -3.34
CA GLY A 128 -8.69 15.80 -3.95
C GLY A 128 -9.38 16.58 -5.07
N LEU A 129 -10.06 15.91 -5.98
CA LEU A 129 -10.80 16.56 -7.07
C LEU A 129 -11.97 17.41 -6.53
N ALA A 130 -12.69 16.94 -5.50
CA ALA A 130 -13.75 17.71 -4.87
C ALA A 130 -13.21 19.00 -4.23
N MET A 131 -12.05 18.94 -3.58
CA MET A 131 -11.40 20.14 -3.02
C MET A 131 -11.02 21.15 -4.11
N PHE A 132 -10.48 20.69 -5.26
CA PHE A 132 -10.21 21.58 -6.40
C PHE A 132 -11.49 22.19 -6.98
N ALA A 133 -12.59 21.45 -7.02
CA ALA A 133 -13.87 21.96 -7.52
C ALA A 133 -14.50 23.01 -6.58
N LEU A 134 -14.23 22.96 -5.28
CA LEU A 134 -14.72 23.90 -4.29
C LEU A 134 -13.79 25.12 -4.08
N MET A 135 -12.58 25.06 -4.63
CA MET A 135 -11.58 26.11 -4.43
C MET A 135 -12.02 27.50 -4.95
N PRO A 136 -12.71 27.63 -6.12
CA PRO A 136 -13.17 28.94 -6.57
C PRO A 136 -14.08 29.62 -5.56
N ASP A 137 -15.09 28.92 -5.05
CA ASP A 137 -16.02 29.46 -4.07
C ASP A 137 -15.30 29.91 -2.77
N LEU A 138 -14.27 29.14 -2.37
CA LEU A 138 -13.44 29.47 -1.20
C LEU A 138 -12.54 30.69 -1.44
N LEU A 139 -12.03 30.86 -2.66
CA LEU A 139 -11.24 32.04 -3.01
C LEU A 139 -12.09 33.31 -3.07
N ASP A 140 -13.32 33.20 -3.58
CA ASP A 140 -14.27 34.30 -3.60
C ASP A 140 -14.64 34.76 -2.17
N ASP A 141 -14.94 33.79 -1.27
CA ASP A 141 -15.22 34.05 0.12
C ASP A 141 -14.06 34.79 0.83
N LEU A 142 -12.81 34.34 0.58
CA LEU A 142 -11.59 34.95 1.10
C LEU A 142 -11.38 36.37 0.53
N ALA A 143 -11.61 36.56 -0.78
CA ALA A 143 -11.47 37.84 -1.45
C ALA A 143 -12.48 38.89 -0.93
N ASP A 144 -13.66 38.44 -0.53
CA ASP A 144 -14.66 39.29 0.10
C ASP A 144 -14.29 39.66 1.54
N GLU A 145 -13.68 38.74 2.30
CA GLU A 145 -13.26 38.98 3.69
C GLU A 145 -12.06 39.93 3.78
N GLU A 146 -11.15 39.91 2.78
CA GLU A 146 -9.94 40.74 2.73
C GLU A 146 -10.12 42.06 1.99
N ASP A 147 -11.36 42.43 1.53
CA ASP A 147 -11.67 43.66 0.79
C ASP A 147 -10.71 43.88 -0.43
N LEU A 148 -10.39 42.85 -1.18
CA LEU A 148 -9.49 42.91 -2.32
C LEU A 148 -10.01 43.83 -3.43
N THR A 149 -9.09 44.56 -4.08
CA THR A 149 -9.43 45.41 -5.22
C THR A 149 -9.83 44.57 -6.42
N SER A 150 -10.52 45.21 -7.40
CA SER A 150 -10.92 44.50 -8.64
C SER A 150 -9.75 43.94 -9.45
N GLU A 151 -8.57 44.59 -9.42
CA GLU A 151 -7.38 44.13 -10.09
C GLU A 151 -6.78 42.88 -9.41
N GLU A 152 -6.72 42.90 -8.07
CA GLU A 152 -6.22 41.75 -7.28
C GLU A 152 -7.15 40.55 -7.41
N ARG A 153 -8.45 40.73 -7.53
CA ARG A 153 -9.42 39.65 -7.81
C ARG A 153 -9.21 39.02 -9.19
N GLU A 154 -9.01 39.85 -10.23
CA GLU A 154 -8.78 39.37 -11.59
C GLU A 154 -7.47 38.54 -11.67
N GLU A 155 -6.40 38.98 -11.00
CA GLU A 155 -5.16 38.19 -10.88
C GLU A 155 -5.39 36.90 -10.12
N LEU A 156 -6.15 36.91 -9.02
CA LEU A 156 -6.45 35.72 -8.22
C LEU A 156 -7.22 34.68 -9.03
N ASP A 157 -8.20 35.10 -9.84
CA ASP A 157 -8.99 34.23 -10.71
C ASP A 157 -8.14 33.61 -11.82
N GLU A 158 -7.29 34.41 -12.49
CA GLU A 158 -6.43 33.92 -13.57
C GLU A 158 -5.41 32.91 -13.07
N TYR A 159 -4.67 33.22 -12.00
CA TYR A 159 -3.67 32.31 -11.42
C TYR A 159 -4.35 31.14 -10.70
N GLY A 160 -5.45 31.36 -10.01
CA GLY A 160 -6.23 30.33 -9.32
C GLY A 160 -6.69 29.25 -10.29
N GLY A 161 -7.28 29.64 -11.42
CA GLY A 161 -7.75 28.69 -12.44
C GLY A 161 -6.63 27.82 -13.01
N VAL A 162 -5.47 28.40 -13.28
CA VAL A 162 -4.28 27.63 -13.77
C VAL A 162 -3.77 26.66 -12.71
N ILE A 163 -3.60 27.11 -11.46
CA ILE A 163 -3.11 26.28 -10.35
C ILE A 163 -4.06 25.13 -10.08
N MET A 164 -5.38 25.38 -10.08
CA MET A 164 -6.39 24.35 -9.87
C MET A 164 -6.38 23.32 -11.00
N GLY A 165 -6.33 23.74 -12.26
CA GLY A 165 -6.28 22.84 -13.40
C GLY A 165 -5.04 21.94 -13.38
N VAL A 166 -3.86 22.52 -13.17
CA VAL A 166 -2.59 21.77 -13.06
C VAL A 166 -2.61 20.86 -11.82
N GLY A 167 -3.12 21.34 -10.68
CA GLY A 167 -3.21 20.55 -9.44
C GLY A 167 -4.13 19.34 -9.60
N ALA A 168 -5.29 19.49 -10.24
CA ALA A 168 -6.20 18.39 -10.49
C ALA A 168 -5.58 17.32 -11.41
N ILE A 169 -4.93 17.72 -12.50
CA ILE A 169 -4.23 16.81 -13.42
C ILE A 169 -3.11 16.08 -12.66
N PHE A 170 -2.31 16.80 -11.89
CA PHE A 170 -1.22 16.24 -11.12
C PHE A 170 -1.73 15.21 -10.09
N THR A 171 -2.84 15.50 -9.41
CA THR A 171 -3.48 14.58 -8.46
C THR A 171 -3.89 13.28 -9.11
N VAL A 172 -4.52 13.34 -10.30
CA VAL A 172 -4.93 12.14 -11.03
C VAL A 172 -3.73 11.32 -11.49
N ILE A 173 -2.69 11.98 -12.03
CA ILE A 173 -1.48 11.30 -12.50
C ILE A 173 -0.74 10.63 -11.32
N CYS A 174 -0.50 11.37 -10.23
CA CYS A 174 0.21 10.83 -9.08
C CYS A 174 -0.54 9.67 -8.43
N ASN A 175 -1.85 9.81 -8.20
CA ASN A 175 -2.65 8.73 -7.65
C ASN A 175 -2.73 7.53 -8.61
N GLY A 176 -2.80 7.77 -9.92
CA GLY A 176 -2.74 6.71 -10.93
C GLY A 176 -1.44 5.92 -10.87
N ILE A 177 -0.29 6.59 -10.79
CA ILE A 177 1.02 5.94 -10.66
C ILE A 177 1.10 5.17 -9.33
N CYS A 178 0.65 5.75 -8.22
CA CYS A 178 0.60 5.07 -6.93
C CYS A 178 -0.28 3.81 -6.99
N GLY A 179 -1.44 3.91 -7.65
CA GLY A 179 -2.34 2.77 -7.87
C GLY A 179 -1.68 1.64 -8.66
N LEU A 180 -0.93 1.97 -9.71
CA LEU A 180 -0.17 0.99 -10.49
C LEU A 180 0.90 0.31 -9.64
N ILE A 181 1.64 1.06 -8.83
CA ILE A 181 2.68 0.50 -7.92
C ILE A 181 2.03 -0.47 -6.92
N ILE A 182 0.89 -0.10 -6.33
CA ILE A 182 0.16 -0.96 -5.39
C ILE A 182 -0.40 -2.21 -6.08
N ALA A 183 -0.72 -2.13 -7.37
CA ALA A 183 -1.20 -3.27 -8.15
C ALA A 183 -0.08 -4.24 -8.59
N ILE A 184 1.21 -3.83 -8.54
CA ILE A 184 2.35 -4.69 -8.93
C ILE A 184 2.31 -6.09 -8.29
N PRO A 185 2.06 -6.25 -6.98
CA PRO A 185 2.00 -7.57 -6.37
C PRO A 185 0.95 -8.49 -6.99
N LEU A 186 -0.14 -7.95 -7.54
CA LEU A 186 -1.18 -8.75 -8.21
C LEU A 186 -0.72 -9.30 -9.57
N MET A 187 0.25 -8.64 -10.21
CA MET A 187 0.77 -9.03 -11.54
C MET A 187 1.85 -10.11 -11.44
N ILE A 188 2.41 -10.34 -10.26
CA ILE A 188 3.46 -11.33 -10.05
C ILE A 188 2.82 -12.71 -9.88
N SER A 189 3.18 -13.68 -10.72
CA SER A 189 2.59 -15.03 -10.73
C SER A 189 2.78 -15.81 -9.42
N ASN A 190 3.83 -15.50 -8.67
CA ASN A 190 4.13 -16.12 -7.37
C ASN A 190 4.21 -15.06 -6.26
N ASN A 191 3.13 -14.28 -6.13
CA ASN A 191 3.07 -13.18 -5.17
C ASN A 191 2.95 -13.63 -3.71
N GLY A 192 2.52 -14.87 -3.45
CA GLY A 192 2.31 -15.41 -2.11
C GLY A 192 1.10 -14.82 -1.38
N LEU A 193 0.33 -13.96 -2.04
CA LEU A 193 -0.90 -13.38 -1.46
C LEU A 193 -1.93 -14.49 -1.22
N ASP A 194 -2.63 -14.40 -0.10
CA ASP A 194 -3.75 -15.27 0.21
C ASP A 194 -4.92 -15.06 -0.78
N LYS A 195 -5.91 -15.95 -0.72
CA LYS A 195 -7.10 -15.83 -1.56
C LYS A 195 -8.20 -14.99 -0.88
N SER A 196 -7.88 -14.26 0.19
CA SER A 196 -8.87 -13.43 0.87
C SER A 196 -9.33 -12.30 -0.03
N SER A 197 -10.64 -12.04 -0.06
CA SER A 197 -11.24 -10.94 -0.80
C SER A 197 -12.15 -10.15 0.14
N LEU A 198 -12.25 -8.84 -0.08
CA LEU A 198 -13.22 -7.99 0.62
C LEU A 198 -14.65 -8.21 0.12
N PHE A 199 -14.80 -8.77 -1.09
CA PHE A 199 -16.08 -8.89 -1.81
C PHE A 199 -16.49 -10.35 -2.05
N SER A 200 -15.99 -11.28 -1.26
CA SER A 200 -16.37 -12.71 -1.36
C SER A 200 -17.54 -13.05 -0.45
#